data_5453d6955f5cab3681f82c5a5a79c69e
#
_entry.id   5453d6955f5cab3681f82c5a5a79c69e
#
_cell.length_a   1.000
_cell.length_b   1.000
_cell.length_c   1.000
_cell.angle_alpha   90.00
_cell.angle_beta   90.00
_cell.angle_gamma   90.00
#
_symmetry.space_group_name_H-M   'P 1'
#
loop_
_entity.id
_entity.type
_entity.pdbx_description
1 polymer ?
#
loop_
_entity_poly.entity_id
_entity_poly.type
_entity_poly.pdbx_seq_one_letter_code
_entity_poly.pdbx_strand_id
1 'polypeptide(L)'
;VCSPFRADTREQREKNLRAARAYMFYANKKMNMNAAAPHAYMPLLLCDEIPAERAIALRFGLEILEQSDVMLVCGNRLSNGMRGEIVKAALLRMPITVFDEGLYLEVQKLVTQNNGDKKSVKLDRENFPMAFTEPESYLENAALFK
;
A
#
# COMPACT_ATOMS: atom_id res chain seq x y z
N VAL A 1 3.91 1.33 1.93
CA VAL A 1 2.88 0.37 1.51
C VAL A 1 1.71 1.11 0.91
N CYS A 2 1.36 0.78 -0.32
CA CYS A 2 0.20 1.27 -1.06
C CYS A 2 -0.79 0.11 -1.21
N SER A 3 -1.94 0.21 -0.57
CA SER A 3 -2.97 -0.84 -0.57
C SER A 3 -4.39 -0.25 -0.44
N PRO A 4 -5.44 -1.00 -0.79
CA PRO A 4 -6.81 -0.49 -0.69
C PRO A 4 -7.19 -0.11 0.74
N PHE A 5 -7.88 1.03 0.89
CA PHE A 5 -8.44 1.45 2.18
C PHE A 5 -9.96 1.65 2.10
N ARG A 6 -10.42 2.53 1.21
CA ARG A 6 -11.84 2.86 1.11
C ARG A 6 -12.67 1.70 0.60
N ALA A 7 -13.84 1.53 1.20
CA ALA A 7 -14.86 0.59 0.79
C ALA A 7 -16.24 1.11 1.19
N ASP A 8 -17.27 0.60 0.55
CA ASP A 8 -18.65 1.02 0.76
C ASP A 8 -19.19 0.56 2.11
N THR A 9 -18.64 -0.53 2.65
CA THR A 9 -19.05 -1.08 3.96
C THR A 9 -17.97 -0.88 5.02
N ARG A 10 -18.41 -0.73 6.28
CA ARG A 10 -17.50 -0.66 7.43
C ARG A 10 -16.68 -1.94 7.56
N GLU A 11 -17.31 -3.09 7.39
CA GLU A 11 -16.64 -4.40 7.47
C GLU A 11 -15.48 -4.50 6.47
N GLN A 12 -15.70 -4.09 5.22
CA GLN A 12 -14.65 -4.11 4.20
C GLN A 12 -13.54 -3.10 4.51
N ARG A 13 -13.85 -1.94 5.08
CA ARG A 13 -12.84 -0.97 5.52
C ARG A 13 -11.97 -1.53 6.64
N GLU A 14 -12.58 -2.18 7.63
CA GLU A 14 -11.84 -2.85 8.72
C GLU A 14 -10.94 -3.97 8.20
N LYS A 15 -11.42 -4.71 7.21
CA LYS A 15 -10.63 -5.75 6.50
C LYS A 15 -9.42 -5.15 5.78
N ASN A 16 -9.62 -4.05 5.07
CA ASN A 16 -8.55 -3.34 4.40
C ASN A 16 -7.50 -2.78 5.38
N LEU A 17 -7.94 -2.28 6.54
CA LEU A 17 -7.05 -1.81 7.61
C LEU A 17 -6.17 -2.95 8.15
N ARG A 18 -6.77 -4.10 8.42
CA ARG A 18 -6.04 -5.28 8.88
C ARG A 18 -5.05 -5.78 7.83
N ALA A 19 -5.46 -5.79 6.57
CA ALA A 19 -4.58 -6.13 5.45
C ALA A 19 -3.38 -5.19 5.36
N ALA A 20 -3.59 -3.88 5.42
CA ALA A 20 -2.52 -2.89 5.39
C ALA A 20 -1.50 -3.06 6.52
N ARG A 21 -1.96 -3.39 7.73
CA ARG A 21 -1.08 -3.74 8.86
C ARG A 21 -0.27 -5.00 8.59
N ALA A 22 -0.90 -6.03 8.01
CA ALA A 22 -0.21 -7.27 7.65
C ALA A 22 0.88 -7.04 6.61
N TYR A 23 0.61 -6.24 5.58
CA TYR A 23 1.60 -5.87 4.56
C TYR A 23 2.77 -5.10 5.15
N MET A 24 2.49 -4.11 6.00
CA MET A 24 3.52 -3.35 6.69
C MET A 24 4.38 -4.25 7.58
N PHE A 25 3.76 -5.13 8.35
CA PHE A 25 4.45 -6.07 9.22
C PHE A 25 5.34 -7.04 8.42
N TYR A 26 4.82 -7.56 7.32
CA TYR A 26 5.58 -8.43 6.42
C TYR A 26 6.80 -7.73 5.85
N ALA A 27 6.66 -6.52 5.34
CA ALA A 27 7.77 -5.75 4.81
C ALA A 27 8.86 -5.51 5.87
N ASN A 28 8.47 -5.21 7.10
CA ASN A 28 9.43 -5.05 8.20
C ASN A 28 10.13 -6.36 8.57
N LYS A 29 9.39 -7.45 8.70
CA LYS A 29 9.94 -8.71 9.27
C LYS A 29 10.59 -9.62 8.24
N LYS A 30 10.07 -9.65 7.02
CA LYS A 30 10.55 -10.58 5.98
C LYS A 30 11.39 -9.91 4.90
N MET A 31 11.10 -8.65 4.58
CA MET A 31 11.85 -7.91 3.58
C MET A 31 12.93 -6.99 4.20
N ASN A 32 13.01 -6.93 5.52
CA ASN A 32 13.92 -6.07 6.27
C ASN A 32 13.83 -4.59 5.86
N MET A 33 12.61 -4.11 5.66
CA MET A 33 12.31 -2.73 5.28
C MET A 33 11.63 -1.99 6.43
N ASN A 34 11.97 -0.71 6.62
CA ASN A 34 11.18 0.18 7.47
C ASN A 34 9.91 0.59 6.70
N ALA A 35 8.85 -0.18 6.84
CA ALA A 35 7.62 0.05 6.10
C ALA A 35 6.65 0.93 6.87
N ALA A 36 6.00 1.85 6.16
CA ALA A 36 4.88 2.65 6.63
C ALA A 36 3.64 2.42 5.76
N ALA A 37 2.48 2.38 6.40
CA ALA A 37 1.17 2.33 5.77
C ALA A 37 0.26 3.34 6.47
N PRO A 38 0.32 4.64 6.14
CA PRO A 38 -0.42 5.69 6.85
C PRO A 38 -1.91 5.41 6.95
N HIS A 39 -2.51 4.83 5.90
CA HIS A 39 -3.91 4.44 5.89
C HIS A 39 -4.26 3.29 6.86
N ALA A 40 -3.26 2.62 7.45
CA ALA A 40 -3.48 1.59 8.46
C ALA A 40 -3.63 2.16 9.89
N TYR A 41 -3.20 3.39 10.13
CA TYR A 41 -3.24 4.02 11.47
C TYR A 41 -3.81 5.43 11.49
N MET A 42 -3.71 6.21 10.43
CA MET A 42 -4.29 7.57 10.39
C MET A 42 -5.80 7.60 10.65
N PRO A 43 -6.62 6.63 10.19
CA PRO A 43 -8.04 6.59 10.51
C PRO A 43 -8.36 6.35 11.99
N LEU A 44 -7.40 5.97 12.80
CA LEU A 44 -7.55 5.88 14.25
C LEU A 44 -7.42 7.25 14.94
N LEU A 45 -6.80 8.20 14.26
CA LEU A 45 -6.49 9.54 14.80
C LEU A 45 -7.35 10.63 14.16
N LEU A 46 -7.69 10.45 12.87
CA LEU A 46 -8.39 11.44 12.05
C LEU A 46 -9.63 10.80 11.40
N CYS A 47 -10.71 11.57 11.33
CA CYS A 47 -11.94 11.15 10.70
C CYS A 47 -11.91 11.45 9.19
N ASP A 48 -11.94 10.41 8.35
CA ASP A 48 -11.92 10.55 6.89
C ASP A 48 -13.19 11.22 6.31
N GLU A 49 -14.26 11.26 7.10
CA GLU A 49 -15.52 11.91 6.72
C GLU A 49 -15.49 13.43 6.95
N ILE A 50 -14.55 13.92 7.74
CA ILE A 50 -14.33 15.35 8.00
C ILE A 50 -13.32 15.88 6.97
N PRO A 51 -13.70 16.78 6.04
CA PRO A 51 -12.84 17.21 4.94
C PRO A 51 -11.48 17.78 5.40
N ALA A 52 -11.45 18.53 6.48
CA ALA A 52 -10.22 19.11 7.04
C ALA A 52 -9.27 18.04 7.59
N GLU A 53 -9.79 17.06 8.32
CA GLU A 53 -9.00 15.94 8.86
C GLU A 53 -8.50 15.02 7.75
N ARG A 54 -9.35 14.74 6.77
CA ARG A 54 -8.95 14.01 5.56
C ARG A 54 -7.82 14.69 4.81
N ALA A 55 -7.87 16.01 4.63
CA ALA A 55 -6.81 16.77 3.97
C ALA A 55 -5.46 16.62 4.72
N ILE A 56 -5.49 16.63 6.06
CA ILE A 56 -4.30 16.38 6.89
C ILE A 56 -3.77 14.98 6.65
N ALA A 57 -4.63 13.95 6.67
CA ALA A 57 -4.23 12.56 6.47
C ALA A 57 -3.60 12.32 5.09
N LEU A 58 -4.19 12.90 4.03
CA LEU A 58 -3.67 12.80 2.67
C LEU A 58 -2.31 13.48 2.52
N ARG A 59 -2.17 14.69 3.07
CA ARG A 59 -0.88 15.41 3.06
C ARG A 59 0.20 14.63 3.79
N PHE A 60 -0.10 14.11 4.96
CA PHE A 60 0.84 13.29 5.73
C PHE A 60 1.27 12.03 4.96
N GLY A 61 0.33 11.36 4.31
CA GLY A 61 0.63 10.21 3.46
C GLY A 61 1.57 10.55 2.30
N LEU A 62 1.38 11.70 1.66
CA LEU A 62 2.26 12.18 0.59
C LEU A 62 3.66 12.55 1.09
N GLU A 63 3.76 13.18 2.26
CA GLU A 63 5.05 13.51 2.88
C GLU A 63 5.85 12.24 3.22
N ILE A 64 5.20 11.20 3.74
CA ILE A 64 5.84 9.90 3.98
C ILE A 64 6.28 9.27 2.65
N LEU A 65 5.45 9.33 1.62
CA LEU A 65 5.80 8.80 0.31
C LEU A 65 7.04 9.51 -0.26
N GLU A 66 7.12 10.81 -0.16
CA GLU A 66 8.27 11.61 -0.64
C GLU A 66 9.58 11.26 0.07
N GLN A 67 9.50 10.78 1.31
CA GLN A 67 10.65 10.34 2.11
C GLN A 67 10.98 8.85 1.95
N SER A 68 10.21 8.13 1.15
CA SER A 68 10.38 6.68 0.95
C SER A 68 11.32 6.37 -0.21
N ASP A 69 11.99 5.23 -0.12
CA ASP A 69 12.93 4.74 -1.15
C ASP A 69 12.25 3.85 -2.20
N VAL A 70 11.15 3.19 -1.82
CA VAL A 70 10.41 2.27 -2.68
C VAL A 70 8.94 2.24 -2.28
N MET A 71 8.07 2.06 -3.27
CA MET A 71 6.65 1.81 -3.05
C MET A 71 6.35 0.32 -3.17
N LEU A 72 5.64 -0.24 -2.19
CA LEU A 72 5.10 -1.60 -2.23
C LEU A 72 3.60 -1.54 -2.54
N VAL A 73 3.20 -2.03 -3.71
CA VAL A 73 1.78 -2.12 -4.11
C VAL A 73 1.24 -3.48 -3.71
N CYS A 74 0.32 -3.48 -2.76
CA CYS A 74 -0.27 -4.66 -2.15
C CYS A 74 -1.79 -4.70 -2.37
N GLY A 75 -2.35 -5.90 -2.27
CA GLY A 75 -3.77 -6.14 -2.56
C GLY A 75 -3.99 -6.55 -4.02
N ASN A 76 -5.24 -6.77 -4.39
CA ASN A 76 -5.64 -7.33 -5.68
C ASN A 76 -6.45 -6.37 -6.56
N ARG A 77 -6.59 -5.11 -6.14
CA ARG A 77 -7.28 -4.07 -6.91
C ARG A 77 -6.64 -2.71 -6.68
N LEU A 78 -6.72 -1.82 -7.66
CA LEU A 78 -6.32 -0.42 -7.53
C LEU A 78 -7.53 0.44 -7.17
N SER A 79 -7.47 1.10 -6.01
CA SER A 79 -8.40 2.17 -5.67
C SER A 79 -7.96 3.50 -6.30
N ASN A 80 -8.86 4.49 -6.33
CA ASN A 80 -8.51 5.84 -6.81
C ASN A 80 -7.37 6.47 -5.98
N GLY A 81 -7.37 6.25 -4.67
CA GLY A 81 -6.27 6.71 -3.80
C GLY A 81 -4.93 6.08 -4.18
N MET A 82 -4.90 4.78 -4.38
CA MET A 82 -3.70 4.06 -4.82
C MET A 82 -3.18 4.57 -6.17
N ARG A 83 -4.08 4.85 -7.13
CA ARG A 83 -3.69 5.42 -8.43
C ARG A 83 -2.98 6.76 -8.27
N GLY A 84 -3.49 7.64 -7.40
CA GLY A 84 -2.86 8.92 -7.08
C GLY A 84 -1.48 8.76 -6.47
N GLU A 85 -1.31 7.84 -5.52
CA GLU A 85 -0.01 7.54 -4.91
C GLU A 85 0.99 6.96 -5.92
N ILE A 86 0.56 6.05 -6.79
CA ILE A 86 1.39 5.46 -7.86
C ILE A 86 1.84 6.53 -8.86
N VAL A 87 0.95 7.43 -9.26
CA VAL A 87 1.31 8.58 -10.12
C VAL A 87 2.36 9.46 -9.43
N LYS A 88 2.18 9.76 -8.15
CA LYS A 88 3.17 10.53 -7.38
C LYS A 88 4.52 9.81 -7.31
N ALA A 89 4.53 8.51 -7.06
CA ALA A 89 5.74 7.70 -7.06
C ALA A 89 6.44 7.71 -8.43
N ALA A 90 5.68 7.63 -9.53
CA ALA A 90 6.22 7.74 -10.88
C ALA A 90 6.90 9.08 -11.13
N LEU A 91 6.27 10.19 -10.71
CA LEU A 91 6.83 11.55 -10.83
C LEU A 91 8.12 11.71 -10.00
N LEU A 92 8.21 11.05 -8.87
CA LEU A 92 9.41 11.00 -8.02
C LEU A 92 10.47 10.02 -8.54
N ARG A 93 10.21 9.30 -9.63
CA ARG A 93 11.05 8.23 -10.17
C ARG A 93 11.35 7.13 -9.16
N MET A 94 10.42 6.88 -8.27
CA MET A 94 10.53 5.89 -7.21
C MET A 94 10.37 4.48 -7.77
N PRO A 95 11.21 3.51 -7.39
CA PRO A 95 10.98 2.10 -7.67
C PRO A 95 9.66 1.62 -7.08
N ILE A 96 8.92 0.81 -7.83
CA ILE A 96 7.63 0.26 -7.43
C ILE A 96 7.69 -1.25 -7.51
N THR A 97 7.40 -1.94 -6.41
CA THR A 97 7.25 -3.39 -6.36
C THR A 97 5.77 -3.75 -6.26
N VAL A 98 5.31 -4.61 -7.16
CA VAL A 98 3.92 -5.07 -7.21
C VAL A 98 3.89 -6.55 -6.84
N PHE A 99 3.01 -6.93 -5.92
CA PHE A 99 2.90 -8.31 -5.47
C PHE A 99 1.79 -9.09 -6.19
N ASP A 100 0.80 -8.44 -6.75
CA ASP A 100 -0.28 -9.07 -7.51
C ASP A 100 0.01 -9.02 -9.02
N GLU A 101 0.00 -10.19 -9.67
CA GLU A 101 0.28 -10.30 -11.10
C GLU A 101 -0.77 -9.58 -11.96
N GLY A 102 -2.02 -9.62 -11.53
CA GLY A 102 -3.12 -8.93 -12.23
C GLY A 102 -2.96 -7.42 -12.24
N LEU A 103 -2.33 -6.85 -11.22
CA LEU A 103 -2.08 -5.41 -11.11
C LEU A 103 -0.80 -4.96 -11.82
N TYR A 104 0.13 -5.85 -12.08
CA TYR A 104 1.46 -5.48 -12.59
C TYR A 104 1.40 -4.65 -13.89
N LEU A 105 0.66 -5.14 -14.89
CA LEU A 105 0.50 -4.44 -16.17
C LEU A 105 -0.25 -3.12 -16.01
N GLU A 106 -1.24 -3.09 -15.14
CA GLU A 106 -2.01 -1.87 -14.86
C GLU A 106 -1.15 -0.79 -14.21
N VAL A 107 -0.31 -1.17 -13.26
CA VAL A 107 0.65 -0.26 -12.61
C VAL A 107 1.71 0.22 -13.60
N GLN A 108 2.29 -0.66 -14.42
CA GLN A 108 3.24 -0.27 -15.46
C GLN A 108 2.63 0.75 -16.44
N LYS A 109 1.41 0.52 -16.88
CA LYS A 109 0.69 1.43 -17.78
C LYS A 109 0.48 2.79 -17.13
N LEU A 110 0.05 2.81 -15.88
CA LEU A 110 -0.16 4.05 -15.12
C LEU A 110 1.14 4.85 -14.93
N VAL A 111 2.24 4.17 -14.61
CA VAL A 111 3.57 4.77 -14.48
C VAL A 111 4.04 5.37 -15.82
N THR A 112 3.92 4.62 -16.91
CA THR A 112 4.34 5.08 -18.24
C THR A 112 3.53 6.29 -18.73
N GLN A 113 2.22 6.30 -18.48
CA GLN A 113 1.34 7.42 -18.85
C GLN A 113 1.68 8.71 -18.11
N ASN A 114 2.37 8.64 -16.98
CA ASN A 114 2.76 9.79 -16.16
C ASN A 114 4.27 10.07 -16.19
N ASN A 115 4.90 9.83 -17.32
CA ASN A 115 6.33 10.07 -17.58
C ASN A 115 7.30 9.25 -16.71
N GLY A 116 6.83 8.19 -16.07
CA GLY A 116 7.68 7.23 -15.38
C GLY A 116 8.25 6.17 -16.32
N ASP A 117 9.31 5.49 -15.89
CA ASP A 117 9.88 4.37 -16.61
C ASP A 117 9.19 3.07 -16.15
N LYS A 118 8.59 2.34 -17.10
CA LYS A 118 8.00 1.03 -16.82
C LYS A 118 8.98 0.04 -16.18
N LYS A 119 10.30 0.22 -16.42
CA LYS A 119 11.35 -0.61 -15.82
C LYS A 119 11.50 -0.39 -14.32
N SER A 120 11.00 0.73 -13.79
CA SER A 120 10.96 0.98 -12.36
C SER A 120 9.91 0.14 -11.62
N VAL A 121 9.02 -0.51 -12.36
CA VAL A 121 7.97 -1.39 -11.82
C VAL A 121 8.43 -2.84 -11.92
N LYS A 122 8.52 -3.50 -10.77
CA LYS A 122 8.91 -4.92 -10.67
C LYS A 122 7.75 -5.73 -10.09
N LEU A 123 7.56 -6.94 -10.63
CA LEU A 123 6.69 -7.94 -10.04
C LEU A 123 7.51 -8.83 -9.13
N ASP A 124 7.15 -8.91 -7.86
CA ASP A 124 7.76 -9.82 -6.91
C ASP A 124 6.82 -11.00 -6.62
N ARG A 125 7.03 -12.09 -7.33
CA ARG A 125 6.27 -13.33 -7.16
C ARG A 125 6.82 -14.21 -6.04
N GLU A 126 8.13 -14.16 -5.79
CA GLU A 126 8.82 -15.08 -4.89
C GLU A 126 8.56 -14.75 -3.43
N ASN A 127 8.45 -13.45 -3.13
CA ASN A 127 8.20 -12.96 -1.78
C ASN A 127 6.71 -12.76 -1.48
N PHE A 128 5.81 -13.14 -2.40
CA PHE A 128 4.39 -13.09 -2.14
C PHE A 128 3.95 -14.34 -1.37
N PRO A 129 3.87 -14.29 -0.05
CA PRO A 129 3.40 -15.46 0.69
C PRO A 129 1.91 -15.67 0.42
N MET A 130 1.51 -16.92 0.40
CA MET A 130 0.10 -17.34 0.43
C MET A 130 -0.69 -16.64 1.55
N ALA A 131 0.00 -16.16 2.59
CA ALA A 131 -0.56 -15.37 3.69
C ALA A 131 -1.24 -14.07 3.26
N PHE A 132 -0.99 -13.57 2.05
CA PHE A 132 -1.68 -12.35 1.55
C PHE A 132 -3.02 -12.64 0.88
N THR A 133 -3.35 -13.87 0.61
CA THR A 133 -4.73 -14.27 0.30
C THR A 133 -5.62 -14.14 1.55
N GLU A 134 -5.01 -14.31 2.74
CA GLU A 134 -5.65 -14.16 4.05
C GLU A 134 -4.73 -13.34 5.00
N PRO A 135 -4.61 -12.02 4.80
CA PRO A 135 -3.68 -11.20 5.58
C PRO A 135 -3.99 -11.20 7.09
N GLU A 136 -5.21 -11.54 7.49
CA GLU A 136 -5.60 -11.65 8.89
C GLU A 136 -4.90 -12.81 9.59
N SER A 137 -4.78 -13.96 8.93
CA SER A 137 -4.09 -15.13 9.48
C SER A 137 -2.60 -14.86 9.69
N TYR A 138 -2.01 -13.97 8.90
CA TYR A 138 -0.62 -13.56 9.06
C TYR A 138 -0.40 -12.75 10.33
N LEU A 139 -1.31 -11.87 10.69
CA LEU A 139 -1.22 -11.07 11.93
C LEU A 139 -1.41 -11.92 13.17
N GLU A 140 -2.32 -12.90 13.14
CA GLU A 140 -2.53 -13.85 14.23
C GLU A 140 -1.28 -14.72 14.45
N ASN A 141 -0.70 -15.23 13.37
CA ASN A 141 0.53 -16.00 13.42
C ASN A 141 1.75 -15.13 13.81
N ALA A 142 1.77 -13.85 13.42
CA ALA A 142 2.84 -12.94 13.78
C ALA A 142 2.89 -12.64 15.29
N ALA A 143 1.78 -12.71 16.00
CA ALA A 143 1.74 -12.59 17.45
C ALA A 143 2.48 -13.73 18.17
N LEU A 144 2.69 -14.87 17.50
CA LEU A 144 3.44 -16.01 18.02
C LEU A 144 4.97 -15.82 17.88
N PHE A 145 5.43 -14.81 17.16
CA PHE A 145 6.86 -14.51 16.94
C PHE A 145 7.39 -13.34 17.80
N LYS A 146 6.72 -13.06 18.89
CA LYS A 146 7.20 -12.09 19.87
C LYS A 146 8.34 -12.66 20.69
#